data_0b3f6554d049f773ae0987bf4303d3f1
#
_entry.id   0b3f6554d049f773ae0987bf4303d3f1
#
_cell.length_a   1.000
_cell.length_b   1.000
_cell.length_c   1.000
_cell.angle_alpha   90.00
_cell.angle_beta   90.00
_cell.angle_gamma   90.00
#
_symmetry.space_group_name_H-M   'P 1'
#
loop_
_entity.id
_entity.type
_entity.pdbx_description
1 polymer ?
#
loop_
_entity_poly.entity_id
_entity_poly.type
_entity_poly.pdbx_seq_one_letter_code
_entity_poly.pdbx_strand_id
1 'polypeptide(L)'
;MQNQINNNSTSINDLYGRYSSLKTDINKVGARSAALAGLHPLDFDPANKLNFAVASGSFKGENSVALGAFYRPNENIMFSAASTMGDSDNAYTFGLSFKIGPSSAKTKTTSPDAEELYKVVGELQDQLAAQQKEIEQLKDDKAK
;
A
#
# COMPACT_ATOMS: atom_id res chain seq x y z
N MET A 1 8.66 48.04 -41.33
CA MET A 1 9.73 47.02 -41.10
C MET A 1 10.23 47.06 -39.67
N GLN A 2 10.56 48.22 -39.14
CA GLN A 2 11.05 48.34 -37.76
C GLN A 2 10.02 47.89 -36.73
N ASN A 3 8.76 48.21 -36.92
CA ASN A 3 7.67 47.81 -36.03
C ASN A 3 7.50 46.28 -36.00
N GLN A 4 7.67 45.63 -37.14
CA GLN A 4 7.59 44.17 -37.22
C GLN A 4 8.74 43.52 -36.47
N ILE A 5 9.93 44.09 -36.59
CA ILE A 5 11.10 43.57 -35.87
C ILE A 5 10.89 43.73 -34.37
N ASN A 6 10.38 44.88 -33.93
CA ASN A 6 10.11 45.08 -32.50
C ASN A 6 9.02 44.15 -31.98
N ASN A 7 7.96 43.95 -32.77
CA ASN A 7 6.89 43.02 -32.41
C ASN A 7 7.41 41.56 -32.33
N ASN A 8 8.27 41.19 -33.29
CA ASN A 8 8.88 39.88 -33.28
C ASN A 8 9.77 39.65 -32.05
N SER A 9 10.56 40.68 -31.71
CA SER A 9 11.41 40.64 -30.51
C SER A 9 10.58 40.45 -29.25
N THR A 10 9.49 41.20 -29.15
CA THR A 10 8.57 41.08 -28.00
C THR A 10 7.96 39.70 -27.92
N SER A 11 7.52 39.18 -29.08
CA SER A 11 6.95 37.83 -29.14
C SER A 11 7.97 36.75 -28.77
N ILE A 12 9.21 36.89 -29.21
CA ILE A 12 10.28 35.96 -28.86
C ILE A 12 10.53 35.97 -27.35
N ASN A 13 10.63 37.16 -26.75
CA ASN A 13 10.82 37.29 -25.31
C ASN A 13 9.67 36.68 -24.52
N ASP A 14 8.43 36.88 -24.99
CA ASP A 14 7.24 36.29 -24.38
C ASP A 14 7.29 34.75 -24.46
N LEU A 15 7.69 34.23 -25.61
CA LEU A 15 7.84 32.78 -25.79
C LEU A 15 8.91 32.20 -24.89
N TYR A 16 10.03 32.87 -24.70
CA TYR A 16 11.08 32.43 -23.77
C TYR A 16 10.55 32.39 -22.33
N GLY A 17 9.77 33.41 -21.95
CA GLY A 17 9.16 33.45 -20.64
C GLY A 17 8.18 32.29 -20.42
N ARG A 18 7.37 32.00 -21.42
CA ARG A 18 6.43 30.88 -21.37
C ARG A 18 7.14 29.54 -21.36
N TYR A 19 8.22 29.45 -22.13
CA TYR A 19 9.05 28.24 -22.15
C TYR A 19 9.64 27.97 -20.76
N SER A 20 10.18 28.98 -20.11
CA SER A 20 10.75 28.84 -18.77
C SER A 20 9.66 28.41 -17.76
N SER A 21 8.49 29.01 -17.81
CA SER A 21 7.36 28.64 -16.95
C SER A 21 6.93 27.21 -17.19
N LEU A 22 6.82 26.82 -18.46
CA LEU A 22 6.42 25.47 -18.83
C LEU A 22 7.44 24.44 -18.35
N LYS A 23 8.72 24.76 -18.48
CA LYS A 23 9.81 23.90 -18.01
C LYS A 23 9.74 23.69 -16.49
N THR A 24 9.47 24.76 -15.75
CA THR A 24 9.30 24.68 -14.30
C THR A 24 8.09 23.81 -13.95
N ASP A 25 6.98 24.01 -14.66
CA ASP A 25 5.76 23.23 -14.44
C ASP A 25 5.99 21.74 -14.71
N ILE A 26 6.72 21.41 -15.77
CA ILE A 26 7.07 20.03 -16.09
C ILE A 26 7.91 19.42 -14.95
N ASN A 27 8.86 20.18 -14.44
CA ASN A 27 9.70 19.71 -13.33
C ASN A 27 8.88 19.47 -12.06
N LYS A 28 7.91 20.36 -11.80
CA LYS A 28 6.98 20.17 -10.68
C LYS A 28 6.12 18.93 -10.85
N VAL A 29 5.62 18.69 -12.06
CA VAL A 29 4.86 17.46 -12.37
C VAL A 29 5.73 16.25 -12.12
N GLY A 30 7.00 16.29 -12.53
CA GLY A 30 7.94 15.22 -12.27
C GLY A 30 8.12 14.95 -10.79
N ALA A 31 8.29 16.00 -9.99
CA ALA A 31 8.45 15.88 -8.55
C ALA A 31 7.17 15.31 -7.89
N ARG A 32 6.02 15.78 -8.32
CA ARG A 32 4.73 15.26 -7.81
C ARG A 32 4.54 13.81 -8.16
N SER A 33 4.88 13.43 -9.38
CA SER A 33 4.79 12.04 -9.82
C SER A 33 5.72 11.14 -9.01
N ALA A 34 6.94 11.60 -8.74
CA ALA A 34 7.88 10.86 -7.92
C ALA A 34 7.36 10.70 -6.49
N ALA A 35 6.78 11.76 -5.93
CA ALA A 35 6.21 11.70 -4.59
C ALA A 35 5.05 10.70 -4.52
N LEU A 36 4.14 10.76 -5.48
CA LEU A 36 3.00 9.84 -5.53
C LEU A 36 3.47 8.39 -5.74
N ALA A 37 4.47 8.17 -6.57
CA ALA A 37 5.03 6.86 -6.80
C ALA A 37 5.72 6.27 -5.57
N GLY A 38 6.17 7.12 -4.66
CA GLY A 38 6.81 6.68 -3.43
C GLY A 38 5.85 6.24 -2.33
N LEU A 39 4.55 6.43 -2.53
CA LEU A 39 3.56 6.03 -1.54
C LEU A 39 3.33 4.52 -1.61
N HIS A 40 3.56 3.84 -0.50
CA HIS A 40 3.37 2.40 -0.41
C HIS A 40 2.61 2.06 0.86
N PRO A 41 1.58 1.20 0.76
CA PRO A 41 0.92 0.72 1.96
C PRO A 41 1.78 -0.31 2.67
N LEU A 42 1.57 -0.45 3.96
CA LEU A 42 2.15 -1.53 4.74
C LEU A 42 1.43 -2.85 4.42
N ASP A 43 1.99 -3.94 4.90
CA ASP A 43 1.38 -5.25 4.72
C ASP A 43 -0.02 -5.28 5.35
N PHE A 44 -0.86 -6.16 4.80
CA PHE A 44 -2.22 -6.29 5.27
C PHE A 44 -2.26 -6.80 6.70
N ASP A 45 -3.00 -6.08 7.53
CA ASP A 45 -3.26 -6.45 8.92
C ASP A 45 -4.78 -6.44 9.12
N PRO A 46 -5.40 -7.58 9.47
CA PRO A 46 -6.84 -7.62 9.69
C PRO A 46 -7.33 -6.67 10.78
N ALA A 47 -6.48 -6.35 11.75
CA ALA A 47 -6.83 -5.43 12.82
C ALA A 47 -6.78 -3.97 12.38
N ASN A 48 -5.94 -3.65 11.40
CA ASN A 48 -5.73 -2.28 10.93
C ASN A 48 -5.83 -2.23 9.41
N LYS A 49 -7.04 -2.06 8.91
CA LYS A 49 -7.33 -2.09 7.48
C LYS A 49 -7.01 -0.78 6.78
N LEU A 50 -6.84 0.29 7.54
CA LEU A 50 -6.56 1.61 6.98
C LEU A 50 -5.09 1.95 7.23
N ASN A 51 -4.40 2.32 6.16
CA ASN A 51 -3.00 2.72 6.21
C ASN A 51 -2.83 4.12 5.65
N PHE A 52 -1.90 4.87 6.22
CA PHE A 52 -1.50 6.17 5.70
C PHE A 52 -0.03 6.12 5.32
N ALA A 53 0.32 6.84 4.28
CA ALA A 53 1.70 6.93 3.82
C ALA A 53 2.01 8.37 3.43
N VAL A 54 3.25 8.76 3.63
CA VAL A 54 3.78 10.06 3.23
C VAL A 54 5.05 9.80 2.43
N ALA A 55 5.21 10.51 1.33
CA ALA A 55 6.39 10.40 0.51
C ALA A 55 6.78 11.76 -0.02
N SER A 56 8.05 11.92 -0.30
CA SER A 56 8.56 13.12 -0.96
C SER A 56 9.22 12.72 -2.27
N GLY A 57 9.13 13.61 -3.24
CA GLY A 57 9.75 13.41 -4.54
C GLY A 57 10.50 14.65 -4.96
N SER A 58 11.56 14.45 -5.71
CA SER A 58 12.38 15.54 -6.23
C SER A 58 12.69 15.27 -7.69
N PHE A 59 12.63 16.32 -8.49
CA PHE A 59 12.92 16.22 -9.91
C PHE A 59 13.46 17.58 -10.40
N LYS A 60 14.68 17.57 -10.86
CA LYS A 60 15.34 18.77 -11.45
C LYS A 60 15.19 20.02 -10.58
N GLY A 61 15.47 19.88 -9.29
CA GLY A 61 15.43 20.99 -8.36
C GLY A 61 14.07 21.32 -7.78
N GLU A 62 13.00 20.72 -8.28
CA GLU A 62 11.67 20.86 -7.71
C GLU A 62 11.37 19.73 -6.74
N ASN A 63 10.65 20.03 -5.68
CA ASN A 63 10.31 19.08 -4.63
C ASN A 63 8.80 19.04 -4.44
N SER A 64 8.30 17.86 -4.07
CA SER A 64 6.90 17.69 -3.77
C SER A 64 6.74 16.68 -2.64
N VAL A 65 5.64 16.83 -1.91
CA VAL A 65 5.27 15.89 -0.85
C VAL A 65 3.89 15.34 -1.18
N ALA A 66 3.70 14.07 -0.95
CA ALA A 66 2.43 13.40 -1.17
C ALA A 66 1.98 12.70 0.09
N LEU A 67 0.67 12.68 0.29
CA LEU A 67 0.02 11.98 1.37
C LEU A 67 -0.97 11.00 0.77
N GLY A 68 -0.96 9.76 1.23
CA GLY A 68 -1.85 8.74 0.73
C GLY A 68 -2.57 8.01 1.84
N ALA A 69 -3.77 7.55 1.53
CA ALA A 69 -4.55 6.68 2.37
C ALA A 69 -4.88 5.41 1.59
N PHE A 70 -4.73 4.28 2.26
CA PHE A 70 -4.96 2.97 1.67
C PHE A 70 -5.92 2.20 2.56
N TYR A 71 -6.99 1.71 1.96
CA TYR A 71 -7.97 0.90 2.68
C TYR A 71 -8.01 -0.49 2.07
N ARG A 72 -7.79 -1.47 2.90
CA ARG A 72 -7.77 -2.88 2.49
C ARG A 72 -8.83 -3.64 3.26
N PRO A 73 -10.02 -3.85 2.66
CA PRO A 73 -11.04 -4.65 3.31
C PRO A 73 -10.62 -6.10 3.51
N ASN A 74 -9.75 -6.61 2.63
CA ASN A 74 -9.15 -7.94 2.76
C ASN A 74 -7.80 -7.97 2.07
N GLU A 75 -7.15 -9.11 2.09
CA GLU A 75 -5.81 -9.28 1.48
C GLU A 75 -5.79 -9.06 -0.03
N ASN A 76 -6.93 -9.21 -0.68
CA ASN A 76 -7.01 -9.26 -2.13
C ASN A 76 -7.43 -7.95 -2.76
N ILE A 77 -7.98 -7.03 -1.99
CA ILE A 77 -8.52 -5.77 -2.49
C ILE A 77 -7.91 -4.60 -1.73
N MET A 78 -7.55 -3.55 -2.47
CA MET A 78 -7.05 -2.33 -1.87
C MET A 78 -7.61 -1.11 -2.60
N PHE A 79 -8.19 -0.20 -1.86
CA PHE A 79 -8.56 1.12 -2.34
C PHE A 79 -7.49 2.11 -1.92
N SER A 80 -7.11 2.99 -2.82
CA SER A 80 -6.10 4.01 -2.53
C SER A 80 -6.58 5.38 -2.97
N ALA A 81 -6.22 6.37 -2.19
CA ALA A 81 -6.43 7.77 -2.53
C ALA A 81 -5.20 8.53 -2.08
N ALA A 82 -4.73 9.42 -2.92
CA ALA A 82 -3.54 10.18 -2.61
C ALA A 82 -3.63 11.58 -3.20
N SER A 83 -2.90 12.49 -2.59
CA SER A 83 -2.83 13.89 -3.01
C SER A 83 -1.43 14.41 -2.74
N THR A 84 -0.95 15.27 -3.62
CA THR A 84 0.24 16.05 -3.33
C THR A 84 -0.15 17.26 -2.50
N MET A 85 0.80 17.77 -1.74
CA MET A 85 0.60 18.88 -0.83
C MET A 85 1.65 19.96 -1.10
N GLY A 86 1.31 21.18 -0.75
CA GLY A 86 2.27 22.28 -0.71
C GLY A 86 2.14 23.30 -1.82
N ASP A 87 1.47 22.99 -2.90
CA ASP A 87 1.27 23.92 -4.03
C ASP A 87 -0.22 24.18 -4.27
N SER A 88 -0.51 25.25 -5.00
CA SER A 88 -1.88 25.55 -5.40
C SER A 88 -2.45 24.51 -6.36
N ASP A 89 -1.61 23.87 -7.14
CA ASP A 89 -2.00 22.86 -8.12
C ASP A 89 -1.59 21.48 -7.60
N ASN A 90 -2.44 20.87 -6.80
CA ASN A 90 -2.17 19.55 -6.26
C ASN A 90 -2.68 18.47 -7.21
N ALA A 91 -1.95 17.39 -7.30
CA ALA A 91 -2.37 16.22 -8.05
C ALA A 91 -3.10 15.25 -7.10
N TYR A 92 -4.16 14.65 -7.60
CA TYR A 92 -4.96 13.67 -6.85
C TYR A 92 -4.98 12.37 -7.62
N THR A 93 -4.97 11.27 -6.88
CA THR A 93 -5.09 9.96 -7.51
C THR A 93 -6.00 9.06 -6.68
N PHE A 94 -6.78 8.25 -7.37
CA PHE A 94 -7.60 7.20 -6.77
C PHE A 94 -7.29 5.91 -7.48
N GLY A 95 -7.16 4.86 -6.73
CA GLY A 95 -6.82 3.57 -7.30
C GLY A 95 -7.57 2.43 -6.64
N LEU A 96 -7.75 1.40 -7.41
CA LEU A 96 -8.30 0.13 -6.94
C LEU A 96 -7.35 -0.96 -7.41
N SER A 97 -6.87 -1.75 -6.46
CA SER A 97 -6.00 -2.87 -6.74
C SER A 97 -6.66 -4.15 -6.24
N PHE A 98 -6.55 -5.20 -7.02
CA PHE A 98 -7.07 -6.49 -6.61
C PHE A 98 -6.18 -7.60 -7.15
N LYS A 99 -6.14 -8.70 -6.43
CA LYS A 99 -5.39 -9.87 -6.84
C LYS A 99 -6.29 -10.79 -7.65
N ILE A 100 -5.84 -11.12 -8.84
CA ILE A 100 -6.49 -12.12 -9.68
C ILE A 100 -5.56 -13.32 -9.73
N GLY A 101 -6.10 -14.47 -9.46
CA GLY A 101 -5.31 -15.69 -9.55
C GLY A 101 -6.02 -16.81 -8.83
N PRO A 102 -5.54 -18.03 -9.00
CA PRO A 102 -6.12 -19.12 -8.25
C PRO A 102 -5.98 -18.80 -6.77
N SER A 103 -7.09 -18.71 -6.09
CA SER A 103 -7.14 -18.55 -4.64
C SER A 103 -6.45 -19.71 -3.94
N SER A 104 -5.96 -20.64 -4.71
CA SER A 104 -5.16 -21.76 -4.27
C SER A 104 -3.94 -21.36 -3.45
N ALA A 105 -3.31 -20.22 -3.77
CA ALA A 105 -2.20 -19.74 -2.98
C ALA A 105 -2.64 -19.39 -1.56
N LYS A 106 -3.78 -18.76 -1.43
CA LYS A 106 -4.38 -18.45 -0.13
C LYS A 106 -4.91 -19.71 0.54
N THR A 107 -5.52 -20.59 -0.25
CA THR A 107 -6.03 -21.87 0.24
C THR A 107 -4.89 -22.77 0.68
N LYS A 108 -3.77 -22.73 -0.03
CA LYS A 108 -2.58 -23.53 0.33
C LYS A 108 -1.95 -23.10 1.64
N THR A 109 -1.97 -21.80 1.92
CA THR A 109 -1.42 -21.31 3.19
C THR A 109 -2.37 -21.52 4.35
N THR A 110 -3.67 -21.37 4.11
CA THR A 110 -4.66 -21.46 5.17
C THR A 110 -5.10 -22.90 5.44
N SER A 111 -5.34 -23.67 4.37
CA SER A 111 -5.80 -25.05 4.50
C SER A 111 -4.78 -26.01 5.13
N PRO A 112 -3.49 -26.01 4.70
CA PRO A 112 -2.51 -26.87 5.36
C PRO A 112 -2.33 -26.52 6.82
N ASP A 113 -2.31 -25.25 7.16
CA ASP A 113 -2.19 -24.80 8.55
C ASP A 113 -3.38 -25.23 9.38
N ALA A 114 -4.58 -25.12 8.82
CA ALA A 114 -5.80 -25.55 9.50
C ALA A 114 -5.82 -27.06 9.69
N GLU A 115 -5.42 -27.82 8.68
CA GLU A 115 -5.34 -29.29 8.78
C GLU A 115 -4.30 -29.70 9.80
N GLU A 116 -3.15 -29.07 9.81
CA GLU A 116 -2.12 -29.33 10.82
C GLU A 116 -2.63 -29.00 12.21
N LEU A 117 -3.34 -27.89 12.34
CA LEU A 117 -3.92 -27.47 13.60
C LEU A 117 -4.95 -28.49 14.09
N TYR A 118 -5.81 -28.97 13.21
CA TYR A 118 -6.79 -30.01 13.55
C TYR A 118 -6.12 -31.31 13.97
N LYS A 119 -5.04 -31.68 13.29
CA LYS A 119 -4.25 -32.86 13.67
C LYS A 119 -3.66 -32.71 15.07
N VAL A 120 -3.06 -31.56 15.35
CA VAL A 120 -2.45 -31.30 16.65
C VAL A 120 -3.51 -31.31 17.74
N VAL A 121 -4.67 -30.70 17.50
CA VAL A 121 -5.78 -30.72 18.44
C VAL A 121 -6.27 -32.14 18.68
N GLY A 122 -6.39 -32.93 17.61
CA GLY A 122 -6.77 -34.36 17.74
C GLY A 122 -5.79 -35.16 18.57
N GLU A 123 -4.50 -34.99 18.33
CA GLU A 123 -3.44 -35.63 19.10
C GLU A 123 -3.48 -35.23 20.57
N LEU A 124 -3.69 -33.94 20.84
CA LEU A 124 -3.79 -33.46 22.20
C LEU A 124 -5.00 -34.04 22.93
N GLN A 125 -6.12 -34.18 22.23
CA GLN A 125 -7.32 -34.79 22.79
C GLN A 125 -7.09 -36.26 23.12
N ASP A 126 -6.40 -37.01 22.26
CA ASP A 126 -6.07 -38.40 22.47
C ASP A 126 -5.12 -38.54 23.67
N GLN A 127 -4.12 -37.69 23.78
CA GLN A 127 -3.21 -37.70 24.93
C GLN A 127 -3.94 -37.38 26.22
N LEU A 128 -4.86 -36.45 26.17
CA LEU A 128 -5.66 -36.10 27.34
C LEU A 128 -6.50 -37.27 27.80
N ALA A 129 -7.14 -37.98 26.86
CA ALA A 129 -7.96 -39.15 27.16
C ALA A 129 -7.10 -40.27 27.76
N ALA A 130 -5.90 -40.49 27.22
CA ALA A 130 -4.96 -41.45 27.76
C ALA A 130 -4.53 -41.13 29.18
N GLN A 131 -4.25 -39.85 29.43
CA GLN A 131 -3.90 -39.37 30.77
C GLN A 131 -5.04 -39.51 31.77
N GLN A 132 -6.26 -39.27 31.35
CA GLN A 132 -7.44 -39.48 32.21
C GLN A 132 -7.59 -40.95 32.59
N LYS A 133 -7.39 -41.85 31.65
CA LYS A 133 -7.41 -43.30 31.94
C LYS A 133 -6.36 -43.67 32.95
N GLU A 134 -5.15 -43.17 32.82
CA GLU A 134 -4.08 -43.42 33.76
C GLU A 134 -4.44 -42.93 35.16
N ILE A 135 -5.02 -41.73 35.23
CA ILE A 135 -5.45 -41.15 36.49
C ILE A 135 -6.52 -41.99 37.14
N GLU A 136 -7.49 -42.47 36.38
CA GLU A 136 -8.55 -43.33 36.90
C GLU A 136 -7.98 -44.68 37.40
N GLN A 137 -7.05 -45.28 36.67
CA GLN A 137 -6.38 -46.50 37.08
C GLN A 137 -5.61 -46.32 38.35
N LEU A 138 -4.89 -45.20 38.47
CA LEU A 138 -4.17 -44.88 39.68
C LEU A 138 -5.09 -44.65 40.87
N LYS A 139 -6.25 -44.06 40.64
CA LYS A 139 -7.24 -43.87 41.68
C LYS A 139 -7.81 -45.19 42.14
N ASP A 140 -8.09 -46.11 41.23
CA ASP A 140 -8.58 -47.45 41.55
C ASP A 140 -7.53 -48.26 42.32
N ASP A 141 -6.29 -48.17 41.91
CA ASP A 141 -5.18 -48.82 42.59
C ASP A 141 -5.01 -48.25 44.00
N LYS A 142 -5.19 -46.95 44.20
CA LYS A 142 -5.12 -46.34 45.53
C LYS A 142 -6.28 -46.71 46.40
N ALA A 143 -7.46 -46.94 45.80
CA ALA A 143 -8.64 -47.32 46.55
C ALA A 143 -8.60 -48.75 47.11
N LYS A 144 -7.71 -49.55 46.51
CA LYS A 144 -7.47 -50.92 47.01
C LYS A 144 -6.40 -50.90 48.09
#